data_282e3c65f4d1e09738edb7965b5f1c5d
#
_entry.id   282e3c65f4d1e09738edb7965b5f1c5d
#
_cell.length_a   1.000
_cell.length_b   1.000
_cell.length_c   1.000
_cell.angle_alpha   90.00
_cell.angle_beta   90.00
_cell.angle_gamma   90.00
#
_symmetry.space_group_name_H-M   'P 1'
#
loop_
_entity.id
_entity.type
_entity.pdbx_description
1 polymer ?
#
loop_
_entity_poly.entity_id
_entity_poly.type
_entity_poly.pdbx_seq_one_letter_code
_entity_poly.pdbx_strand_id
1 'polypeptide(L)'
;MIHSTLASRRLALRPVVLAVALIAAGGCALAQAQAAASAEASLPAVTVSASGLQLGAGDMTTPVTVLEGDELVRRREATLGETLSSEPGITSSHFGAGASRPIIRGMDGPRVRVLSDGAELHDASTISPDHAVVSEPMLATQIEVLRGPSALVYGNGAVGGVVNVLDGKVPTAIPQKGYEGTAELRANTGAREGAGAFSLTGGAGHLAVHVEGVARDVGDYRVGK
;
A
#
# COMPACT_ATOMS: atom_id res chain seq x y z
N MET A 1 -51.43 26.89 33.08
CA MET A 1 -51.40 26.83 31.61
C MET A 1 -49.98 27.14 31.16
N ILE A 2 -49.20 26.10 30.85
CA ILE A 2 -47.81 26.24 30.41
C ILE A 2 -47.76 25.64 29.00
N HIS A 3 -47.62 26.50 27.99
CA HIS A 3 -47.39 26.07 26.62
C HIS A 3 -45.90 25.79 26.41
N SER A 4 -45.53 24.54 26.21
CA SER A 4 -44.20 24.16 25.78
C SER A 4 -44.13 24.14 24.24
N THR A 5 -43.41 25.07 23.66
CA THR A 5 -43.09 25.11 22.22
C THR A 5 -41.89 24.19 21.94
N LEU A 6 -42.16 23.05 21.29
CA LEU A 6 -41.12 22.18 20.71
C LEU A 6 -40.58 22.84 19.43
N ALA A 7 -39.36 23.34 19.51
CA ALA A 7 -38.61 23.78 18.34
C ALA A 7 -38.03 22.57 17.60
N SER A 8 -38.58 22.25 16.44
CA SER A 8 -38.05 21.25 15.53
C SER A 8 -36.72 21.74 14.91
N ARG A 9 -35.58 21.22 15.37
CA ARG A 9 -34.30 21.41 14.72
C ARG A 9 -34.30 20.63 13.39
N ARG A 10 -34.45 21.33 12.28
CA ARG A 10 -34.19 20.78 10.97
C ARG A 10 -32.67 20.54 10.81
N LEU A 11 -32.23 19.27 10.74
CA LEU A 11 -30.88 18.93 10.35
C LEU A 11 -30.70 19.37 8.89
N ALA A 12 -29.95 20.42 8.67
CA ALA A 12 -29.48 20.78 7.32
C ALA A 12 -28.39 19.79 6.93
N LEU A 13 -28.75 18.79 6.14
CA LEU A 13 -27.75 17.90 5.49
C LEU A 13 -26.86 18.78 4.61
N ARG A 14 -25.58 18.78 4.90
CA ARG A 14 -24.56 19.51 4.15
C ARG A 14 -24.56 19.05 2.69
N PRO A 15 -24.41 19.96 1.71
CA PRO A 15 -24.47 19.62 0.27
C PRO A 15 -23.42 18.59 -0.19
N VAL A 16 -22.37 18.40 0.58
CA VAL A 16 -21.33 17.39 0.33
C VAL A 16 -21.88 15.94 0.42
N VAL A 17 -22.82 15.67 1.33
CA VAL A 17 -23.42 14.32 1.47
C VAL A 17 -24.33 14.00 0.29
N LEU A 18 -25.00 15.01 -0.27
CA LEU A 18 -25.86 14.83 -1.46
C LEU A 18 -25.04 14.56 -2.72
N ALA A 19 -23.87 15.17 -2.88
CA ALA A 19 -22.99 14.95 -4.02
C ALA A 19 -22.42 13.52 -4.07
N VAL A 20 -22.04 12.97 -2.91
CA VAL A 20 -21.52 11.59 -2.83
C VAL A 20 -22.64 10.56 -3.11
N ALA A 21 -23.87 10.82 -2.67
CA ALA A 21 -24.99 9.93 -2.91
C ALA A 21 -25.39 9.88 -4.40
N LEU A 22 -25.26 10.98 -5.17
CA LEU A 22 -25.56 11.01 -6.60
C LEU A 22 -24.51 10.26 -7.43
N ILE A 23 -23.25 10.26 -7.02
CA ILE A 23 -22.18 9.51 -7.72
C ILE A 23 -22.35 8.00 -7.49
N ALA A 24 -22.81 7.58 -6.32
CA ALA A 24 -23.06 6.18 -6.01
C ALA A 24 -24.29 5.60 -6.76
N ALA A 25 -25.31 6.41 -7.05
CA ALA A 25 -26.51 5.96 -7.74
C ALA A 25 -26.33 5.81 -9.27
N GLY A 26 -25.37 6.51 -9.88
CA GLY A 26 -25.08 6.42 -11.33
C GLY A 26 -24.23 5.21 -11.73
N GLY A 27 -23.55 4.57 -10.80
CA GLY A 27 -22.61 3.47 -11.07
C GLY A 27 -23.22 2.08 -11.21
N CYS A 28 -24.45 1.86 -10.77
CA CYS A 28 -25.05 0.51 -10.76
C CYS A 28 -25.67 0.03 -12.09
N ALA A 29 -25.78 0.89 -13.10
CA ALA A 29 -26.47 0.53 -14.35
C ALA A 29 -25.56 0.01 -15.48
N LEU A 30 -24.22 0.02 -15.32
CA LEU A 30 -23.27 -0.42 -16.35
C LEU A 30 -22.49 -1.71 -16.02
N ALA A 31 -22.80 -2.37 -14.92
CA ALA A 31 -22.08 -3.55 -14.46
C ALA A 31 -22.60 -4.90 -14.99
N GLN A 32 -23.52 -4.93 -15.95
CA GLN A 32 -24.16 -6.18 -16.41
C GLN A 32 -23.88 -6.60 -17.86
N ALA A 33 -22.79 -6.17 -18.47
CA ALA A 33 -22.52 -6.58 -19.85
C ALA A 33 -21.04 -6.96 -20.08
N GLN A 34 -20.44 -7.80 -19.21
CA GLN A 34 -19.14 -8.39 -19.54
C GLN A 34 -18.91 -9.76 -18.86
N ALA A 35 -19.85 -10.67 -19.11
CA ALA A 35 -19.58 -12.09 -18.94
C ALA A 35 -19.49 -12.70 -20.33
N ALA A 36 -18.29 -12.92 -20.83
CA ALA A 36 -17.86 -13.95 -21.78
C ALA A 36 -16.66 -13.50 -22.62
N ALA A 37 -15.48 -13.68 -22.08
CA ALA A 37 -14.31 -14.10 -22.85
C ALA A 37 -13.34 -14.68 -21.83
N SER A 38 -13.35 -16.00 -21.67
CA SER A 38 -12.24 -16.74 -21.04
C SER A 38 -11.05 -16.70 -22.01
N ALA A 39 -10.42 -15.54 -22.10
CA ALA A 39 -9.04 -15.49 -22.51
C ALA A 39 -8.27 -16.07 -21.31
N GLU A 40 -7.52 -17.14 -21.50
CA GLU A 40 -6.48 -17.55 -20.57
C GLU A 40 -5.67 -16.29 -20.30
N ALA A 41 -5.88 -15.69 -19.14
CA ALA A 41 -5.11 -14.55 -18.69
C ALA A 41 -3.71 -15.12 -18.41
N SER A 42 -2.83 -15.02 -19.41
CA SER A 42 -1.40 -15.15 -19.18
C SER A 42 -1.07 -14.08 -18.15
N LEU A 43 -0.89 -14.50 -16.91
CA LEU A 43 -0.44 -13.60 -15.85
C LEU A 43 0.88 -12.98 -16.33
N PRO A 44 1.02 -11.66 -16.31
CA PRO A 44 2.28 -11.03 -16.65
C PRO A 44 3.38 -11.62 -15.76
N ALA A 45 4.53 -11.91 -16.32
CA ALA A 45 5.66 -12.42 -15.55
C ALA A 45 6.04 -11.38 -14.50
N VAL A 46 5.99 -11.77 -13.22
CA VAL A 46 6.38 -10.92 -12.10
C VAL A 46 7.87 -10.63 -12.21
N THR A 47 8.23 -9.38 -12.45
CA THR A 47 9.62 -8.95 -12.55
C THR A 47 10.09 -8.37 -11.22
N VAL A 48 11.25 -8.79 -10.75
CA VAL A 48 11.87 -8.28 -9.52
C VAL A 48 12.71 -7.07 -9.86
N SER A 49 12.23 -5.88 -9.52
CA SER A 49 12.90 -4.61 -9.84
C SER A 49 14.16 -4.38 -9.04
N ALA A 50 14.19 -4.89 -7.81
CA ALA A 50 15.39 -4.85 -6.96
C ALA A 50 16.48 -5.82 -7.42
N SER A 51 16.24 -6.68 -8.40
CA SER A 51 17.30 -7.47 -9.03
C SER A 51 18.07 -6.60 -10.03
N GLY A 52 19.38 -6.49 -9.87
CA GLY A 52 20.22 -5.77 -10.84
C GLY A 52 20.16 -6.31 -12.27
N LEU A 53 19.60 -7.51 -12.48
CA LEU A 53 19.38 -8.16 -13.77
C LEU A 53 17.91 -8.12 -14.22
N GLN A 54 17.01 -7.53 -13.43
CA GLN A 54 15.55 -7.50 -13.68
C GLN A 54 14.98 -8.89 -14.04
N LEU A 55 15.40 -9.90 -13.29
CA LEU A 55 14.96 -11.28 -13.48
C LEU A 55 13.54 -11.48 -12.99
N GLY A 56 12.82 -12.39 -13.61
CA GLY A 56 11.56 -12.89 -13.07
C GLY A 56 11.75 -13.54 -11.69
N ALA A 57 10.76 -13.47 -10.82
CA ALA A 57 10.84 -14.09 -9.49
C ALA A 57 11.15 -15.59 -9.55
N GLY A 58 10.67 -16.29 -10.60
CA GLY A 58 10.95 -17.71 -10.84
C GLY A 58 12.35 -18.01 -11.33
N ASP A 59 13.06 -17.03 -11.89
CA ASP A 59 14.41 -17.18 -12.43
C ASP A 59 15.49 -16.86 -11.40
N MET A 60 15.08 -16.36 -10.22
CA MET A 60 15.99 -16.03 -9.13
C MET A 60 16.46 -17.30 -8.41
N THR A 61 17.77 -17.47 -8.28
CA THR A 61 18.36 -18.58 -7.50
C THR A 61 18.26 -18.41 -5.99
N THR A 62 17.85 -17.22 -5.54
CA THR A 62 17.68 -16.88 -4.13
C THR A 62 16.21 -16.64 -3.81
N PRO A 63 15.75 -16.94 -2.57
CA PRO A 63 14.36 -16.74 -2.19
C PRO A 63 13.96 -15.28 -2.31
N VAL A 64 13.01 -15.00 -3.18
CA VAL A 64 12.34 -13.71 -3.34
C VAL A 64 10.87 -13.89 -3.06
N THR A 65 10.30 -12.99 -2.29
CA THR A 65 8.85 -12.86 -2.12
C THR A 65 8.41 -11.60 -2.86
N VAL A 66 7.37 -11.72 -3.67
CA VAL A 66 6.74 -10.57 -4.35
C VAL A 66 5.28 -10.55 -3.97
N LEU A 67 4.83 -9.41 -3.47
CA LEU A 67 3.42 -9.11 -3.21
C LEU A 67 2.97 -8.05 -4.22
N GLU A 68 1.95 -8.37 -5.01
CA GLU A 68 1.40 -7.47 -6.02
C GLU A 68 -0.10 -7.73 -6.23
N GLY A 69 -0.77 -6.84 -6.96
CA GLY A 69 -2.17 -6.99 -7.35
C GLY A 69 -3.10 -7.25 -6.17
N ASP A 70 -4.08 -8.14 -6.37
CA ASP A 70 -5.10 -8.46 -5.36
C ASP A 70 -4.51 -9.07 -4.08
N GLU A 71 -3.37 -9.75 -4.16
CA GLU A 71 -2.73 -10.31 -2.98
C GLU A 71 -2.16 -9.21 -2.09
N LEU A 72 -1.49 -8.23 -2.67
CA LEU A 72 -1.02 -7.07 -1.95
C LEU A 72 -2.19 -6.29 -1.33
N VAL A 73 -3.26 -6.04 -2.10
CA VAL A 73 -4.45 -5.33 -1.59
C VAL A 73 -5.06 -6.04 -0.38
N ARG A 74 -5.17 -7.38 -0.41
CA ARG A 74 -5.71 -8.15 0.72
C ARG A 74 -4.82 -8.17 1.96
N ARG A 75 -3.50 -8.06 1.77
CA ARG A 75 -2.52 -8.17 2.87
C ARG A 75 -2.05 -6.82 3.40
N ARG A 76 -2.39 -5.73 2.74
CA ARG A 76 -2.03 -4.39 3.19
C ARG A 76 -2.51 -4.15 4.61
N GLU A 77 -1.59 -3.71 5.45
CA GLU A 77 -1.84 -3.26 6.80
C GLU A 77 -1.40 -1.79 6.97
N ALA A 78 -1.59 -1.24 8.17
CA ALA A 78 -1.29 0.15 8.44
C ALA A 78 0.20 0.50 8.22
N THR A 79 1.07 -0.48 8.39
CA THR A 79 2.52 -0.31 8.30
C THR A 79 3.16 -1.37 7.41
N LEU A 80 4.37 -1.09 6.93
CA LEU A 80 5.13 -2.03 6.11
C LEU A 80 5.47 -3.32 6.88
N GLY A 81 5.81 -3.20 8.17
CA GLY A 81 6.11 -4.36 9.01
C GLY A 81 4.91 -5.28 9.18
N GLU A 82 3.72 -4.72 9.42
CA GLU A 82 2.49 -5.52 9.56
C GLU A 82 2.07 -6.13 8.23
N THR A 83 2.14 -5.38 7.13
CA THR A 83 1.85 -5.88 5.78
C THR A 83 2.65 -7.13 5.44
N LEU A 84 3.92 -7.18 5.84
CA LEU A 84 4.83 -8.30 5.56
C LEU A 84 4.82 -9.38 6.64
N SER A 85 4.16 -9.18 7.77
CA SER A 85 4.23 -10.10 8.92
C SER A 85 3.59 -11.47 8.65
N SER A 86 2.76 -11.59 7.63
CA SER A 86 2.19 -12.86 7.16
C SER A 86 3.16 -13.69 6.30
N GLU A 87 4.31 -13.13 5.91
CA GLU A 87 5.30 -13.84 5.12
C GLU A 87 6.20 -14.73 5.99
N PRO A 88 6.51 -15.96 5.54
CA PRO A 88 7.38 -16.85 6.29
C PRO A 88 8.74 -16.23 6.60
N GLY A 89 9.12 -16.23 7.89
CA GLY A 89 10.40 -15.69 8.35
C GLY A 89 10.46 -14.16 8.42
N ILE A 90 9.33 -13.48 8.31
CA ILE A 90 9.20 -12.04 8.56
C ILE A 90 8.23 -11.83 9.74
N THR A 91 8.60 -10.95 10.63
CA THR A 91 7.75 -10.48 11.73
C THR A 91 7.76 -8.95 11.74
N SER A 92 6.83 -8.36 12.45
CA SER A 92 6.74 -6.91 12.64
C SER A 92 7.40 -6.53 13.96
N SER A 93 8.08 -5.38 14.02
CA SER A 93 8.57 -4.83 15.30
C SER A 93 7.41 -4.43 16.23
N HIS A 94 6.26 -4.13 15.66
CA HIS A 94 4.99 -3.88 16.35
C HIS A 94 5.12 -2.89 17.52
N PHE A 95 5.87 -1.81 17.32
CA PHE A 95 6.11 -0.81 18.34
C PHE A 95 4.84 -0.01 18.66
N GLY A 96 4.03 0.26 17.64
CA GLY A 96 2.76 0.99 17.77
C GLY A 96 1.93 0.93 16.51
N ALA A 97 0.72 1.47 16.56
CA ALA A 97 -0.25 1.44 15.47
C ALA A 97 0.23 2.07 14.15
N GLY A 98 1.19 2.99 14.22
CA GLY A 98 1.79 3.65 13.05
C GLY A 98 3.30 3.44 12.92
N ALA A 99 3.93 2.71 13.84
CA ALA A 99 5.38 2.53 13.88
C ALA A 99 5.73 1.04 13.93
N SER A 100 6.03 0.47 12.78
CA SER A 100 6.37 -0.94 12.65
C SER A 100 7.27 -1.19 11.45
N ARG A 101 8.39 -1.86 11.69
CA ARG A 101 9.37 -2.27 10.68
C ARG A 101 9.29 -3.77 10.44
N PRO A 102 9.63 -4.24 9.24
CA PRO A 102 9.83 -5.66 9.00
C PRO A 102 11.10 -6.14 9.70
N ILE A 103 10.98 -7.24 10.43
CA ILE A 103 12.08 -8.00 11.03
C ILE A 103 12.23 -9.28 10.20
N ILE A 104 13.37 -9.47 9.54
CA ILE A 104 13.61 -10.62 8.68
C ILE A 104 14.56 -11.58 9.37
N ARG A 105 14.09 -12.81 9.65
CA ARG A 105 14.87 -13.85 10.34
C ARG A 105 15.50 -13.37 11.66
N GLY A 106 14.75 -12.56 12.41
CA GLY A 106 15.22 -11.96 13.67
C GLY A 106 16.19 -10.77 13.52
N MET A 107 16.46 -10.32 12.30
CA MET A 107 17.30 -9.15 12.04
C MET A 107 16.44 -7.92 11.78
N ASP A 108 16.81 -6.81 12.43
CA ASP A 108 16.08 -5.54 12.42
C ASP A 108 17.01 -4.34 12.22
N GLY A 109 16.45 -3.15 12.17
CA GLY A 109 17.15 -1.88 12.08
C GLY A 109 18.04 -1.80 10.83
N PRO A 110 19.30 -1.42 10.96
CA PRO A 110 20.20 -1.25 9.81
C PRO A 110 20.55 -2.56 9.08
N ARG A 111 20.15 -3.72 9.62
CA ARG A 111 20.37 -5.02 8.98
C ARG A 111 19.28 -5.39 7.96
N VAL A 112 18.19 -4.65 7.93
CA VAL A 112 17.12 -4.77 6.92
C VAL A 112 17.01 -3.45 6.18
N ARG A 113 17.36 -3.46 4.90
CA ARG A 113 17.27 -2.27 4.04
C ARG A 113 15.85 -2.12 3.52
N VAL A 114 15.33 -0.91 3.56
CA VAL A 114 14.06 -0.56 2.92
C VAL A 114 14.34 0.40 1.79
N LEU A 115 13.82 0.08 0.62
CA LEU A 115 13.97 0.85 -0.61
C LEU A 115 12.61 1.34 -1.08
N SER A 116 12.58 2.46 -1.77
CA SER A 116 11.46 2.93 -2.59
C SER A 116 11.95 3.04 -4.02
N ASP A 117 11.35 2.29 -4.93
CA ASP A 117 11.74 2.20 -6.35
C ASP A 117 13.27 1.94 -6.55
N GLY A 118 13.84 1.09 -5.70
CA GLY A 118 15.26 0.75 -5.73
C GLY A 118 16.20 1.74 -5.03
N ALA A 119 15.71 2.90 -4.59
CA ALA A 119 16.48 3.88 -3.82
C ALA A 119 16.36 3.63 -2.31
N GLU A 120 17.47 3.66 -1.59
CA GLU A 120 17.45 3.45 -0.14
C GLU A 120 16.71 4.57 0.59
N LEU A 121 15.78 4.18 1.46
CA LEU A 121 15.10 5.10 2.36
C LEU A 121 15.97 5.37 3.60
N HIS A 122 16.35 6.61 3.78
CA HIS A 122 17.05 7.08 4.97
C HIS A 122 16.05 7.73 5.93
N ASP A 123 15.55 6.96 6.87
CA ASP A 123 14.61 7.43 7.87
C ASP A 123 15.06 7.09 9.30
N ALA A 124 14.44 7.75 10.27
CA ALA A 124 14.75 7.57 11.69
C ALA A 124 14.38 6.16 12.20
N SER A 125 13.45 5.46 11.51
CA SER A 125 13.00 4.13 11.91
C SER A 125 14.12 3.09 11.87
N THR A 126 15.20 3.36 11.12
CA THR A 126 16.38 2.48 11.05
C THR A 126 17.12 2.39 12.39
N ILE A 127 17.11 3.46 13.18
CA ILE A 127 17.81 3.57 14.45
C ILE A 127 16.88 3.61 15.65
N SER A 128 15.63 4.01 15.48
CA SER A 128 14.66 4.16 16.55
C SER A 128 13.33 3.52 16.17
N PRO A 129 12.91 2.43 16.85
CA PRO A 129 11.75 1.63 16.45
C PRO A 129 10.40 2.35 16.65
N ASP A 130 10.39 3.46 17.38
CA ASP A 130 9.23 4.33 17.61
C ASP A 130 8.89 5.25 16.42
N HIS A 131 9.76 5.26 15.40
CA HIS A 131 9.51 5.99 14.17
C HIS A 131 8.94 5.09 13.08
N ALA A 132 7.99 5.62 12.31
CA ALA A 132 7.44 4.94 11.16
C ALA A 132 8.47 4.82 10.02
N VAL A 133 8.40 3.75 9.26
CA VAL A 133 9.07 3.67 7.95
C VAL A 133 8.37 4.65 7.00
N VAL A 134 9.15 5.47 6.30
CA VAL A 134 8.63 6.44 5.32
C VAL A 134 8.25 5.71 4.02
N SER A 135 7.27 4.84 4.12
CA SER A 135 6.70 4.10 3.00
C SER A 135 5.24 3.80 3.30
N GLU A 136 4.35 4.12 2.36
CA GLU A 136 2.91 3.95 2.52
C GLU A 136 2.42 2.70 1.75
N PRO A 137 2.05 1.61 2.45
CA PRO A 137 1.61 0.39 1.77
C PRO A 137 0.36 0.57 0.90
N MET A 138 -0.52 1.54 1.20
CA MET A 138 -1.72 1.79 0.39
C MET A 138 -1.39 2.37 -0.99
N LEU A 139 -0.24 3.00 -1.16
CA LEU A 139 0.22 3.55 -2.43
C LEU A 139 1.15 2.57 -3.18
N ALA A 140 1.60 1.51 -2.51
CA ALA A 140 2.47 0.52 -3.12
C ALA A 140 1.73 -0.25 -4.23
N THR A 141 2.38 -0.39 -5.38
CA THR A 141 1.94 -1.24 -6.49
C THR A 141 2.51 -2.65 -6.39
N GLN A 142 3.71 -2.77 -5.81
CA GLN A 142 4.40 -4.02 -5.59
C GLN A 142 5.34 -3.90 -4.38
N ILE A 143 5.50 -4.98 -3.61
CA ILE A 143 6.49 -5.07 -2.54
C ILE A 143 7.33 -6.32 -2.79
N GLU A 144 8.64 -6.15 -2.86
CA GLU A 144 9.62 -7.21 -3.09
C GLU A 144 10.45 -7.43 -1.83
N VAL A 145 10.64 -8.67 -1.43
CA VAL A 145 11.53 -9.04 -0.32
C VAL A 145 12.63 -9.96 -0.81
N LEU A 146 13.85 -9.46 -0.83
CA LEU A 146 15.04 -10.21 -1.21
C LEU A 146 15.76 -10.68 0.05
N ARG A 147 16.13 -11.96 0.07
CA ARG A 147 16.81 -12.58 1.21
C ARG A 147 18.04 -13.33 0.76
N GLY A 148 19.04 -13.39 1.63
CA GLY A 148 20.28 -14.11 1.33
C GLY A 148 21.23 -13.35 0.41
N PRO A 149 22.04 -14.03 -0.43
CA PRO A 149 23.12 -13.39 -1.19
C PRO A 149 22.68 -12.25 -2.11
N SER A 150 21.48 -12.32 -2.68
CA SER A 150 20.95 -11.26 -3.55
C SER A 150 20.77 -9.91 -2.84
N ALA A 151 20.57 -9.94 -1.54
CA ALA A 151 20.44 -8.72 -0.75
C ALA A 151 21.77 -7.97 -0.57
N LEU A 152 22.92 -8.66 -0.70
CA LEU A 152 24.24 -8.07 -0.51
C LEU A 152 24.63 -7.04 -1.58
N VAL A 153 23.97 -7.05 -2.72
CA VAL A 153 24.12 -6.02 -3.77
C VAL A 153 23.80 -4.62 -3.22
N TYR A 154 22.94 -4.57 -2.19
CA TYR A 154 22.52 -3.33 -1.52
C TYR A 154 23.42 -2.95 -0.33
N GLY A 155 24.60 -3.52 -0.26
CA GLY A 155 25.62 -3.22 0.74
C GLY A 155 25.65 -4.18 1.92
N ASN A 156 26.72 -4.08 2.70
CA ASN A 156 27.00 -4.96 3.83
C ASN A 156 25.99 -4.85 4.98
N GLY A 157 25.17 -3.81 5.01
CA GLY A 157 24.09 -3.66 5.99
C GLY A 157 22.87 -4.55 5.71
N ALA A 158 22.68 -5.05 4.50
CA ALA A 158 21.49 -5.83 4.11
C ALA A 158 21.57 -7.32 4.48
N VAL A 159 22.17 -7.66 5.62
CA VAL A 159 22.40 -9.05 6.05
C VAL A 159 21.08 -9.79 6.31
N GLY A 160 20.08 -9.10 6.85
CA GLY A 160 18.74 -9.66 7.08
C GLY A 160 17.95 -9.81 5.78
N GLY A 161 18.12 -8.84 4.90
CA GLY A 161 17.40 -8.78 3.63
C GLY A 161 17.15 -7.34 3.17
N VAL A 162 16.46 -7.24 2.05
CA VAL A 162 16.02 -5.98 1.44
C VAL A 162 14.52 -6.05 1.21
N VAL A 163 13.82 -4.99 1.56
CA VAL A 163 12.41 -4.78 1.20
C VAL A 163 12.37 -3.61 0.23
N ASN A 164 11.95 -3.85 -1.00
CA ASN A 164 11.77 -2.81 -2.01
C ASN A 164 10.28 -2.57 -2.22
N VAL A 165 9.86 -1.34 -2.05
CA VAL A 165 8.48 -0.91 -2.27
C VAL A 165 8.44 -0.10 -3.56
N LEU A 166 7.65 -0.57 -4.51
CA LEU A 166 7.36 0.16 -5.76
C LEU A 166 6.04 0.88 -5.58
N ASP A 167 6.06 2.19 -5.72
CA ASP A 167 4.86 3.02 -5.50
C ASP A 167 4.37 3.72 -6.77
N GLY A 168 5.14 3.66 -7.85
CA GLY A 168 4.72 4.23 -9.13
C GLY A 168 4.66 5.75 -9.17
N LYS A 169 5.27 6.46 -8.20
CA LYS A 169 5.30 7.93 -8.14
C LYS A 169 5.86 8.58 -9.38
N VAL A 170 6.81 7.92 -10.02
CA VAL A 170 7.39 8.39 -11.29
C VAL A 170 6.85 7.54 -12.43
N PRO A 171 5.90 8.05 -13.24
CA PRO A 171 5.39 7.32 -14.38
C PRO A 171 6.49 6.99 -15.38
N THR A 172 6.64 5.73 -15.73
CA THR A 172 7.61 5.27 -16.75
C THR A 172 7.01 5.21 -18.15
N ALA A 173 5.69 5.28 -18.25
CA ALA A 173 4.94 5.28 -19.51
C ALA A 173 3.62 6.06 -19.36
N ILE A 174 3.08 6.48 -20.49
CA ILE A 174 1.73 7.03 -20.53
C ILE A 174 0.73 5.87 -20.56
N PRO A 175 -0.30 5.88 -19.71
CA PRO A 175 -1.33 4.84 -19.73
C PRO A 175 -1.99 4.70 -21.09
N GLN A 176 -2.28 3.48 -21.53
CA GLN A 176 -2.85 3.21 -22.87
C GLN A 176 -4.14 3.98 -23.16
N LYS A 177 -4.95 4.21 -22.13
CA LYS A 177 -6.19 4.99 -22.24
C LYS A 177 -5.99 6.50 -22.03
N GLY A 178 -4.73 6.95 -21.91
CA GLY A 178 -4.39 8.32 -21.58
C GLY A 178 -4.49 8.65 -20.08
N TYR A 179 -5.15 7.83 -19.30
CA TYR A 179 -5.24 7.94 -17.84
C TYR A 179 -5.48 6.58 -17.18
N GLU A 180 -5.05 6.45 -15.96
CA GLU A 180 -5.33 5.33 -15.05
C GLU A 180 -5.34 5.83 -13.61
N GLY A 181 -6.01 5.12 -12.72
CA GLY A 181 -6.03 5.51 -11.32
C GLY A 181 -6.69 4.46 -10.45
N THR A 182 -6.39 4.56 -9.16
CA THR A 182 -6.96 3.70 -8.12
C THR A 182 -7.49 4.55 -6.98
N ALA A 183 -8.48 4.02 -6.28
CA ALA A 183 -8.95 4.58 -5.02
C ALA A 183 -9.24 3.42 -4.06
N GLU A 184 -8.78 3.52 -2.83
CA GLU A 184 -8.93 2.51 -1.79
C GLU A 184 -9.44 3.16 -0.52
N LEU A 185 -10.41 2.50 0.14
CA LEU A 185 -10.88 2.86 1.47
C LEU A 185 -10.70 1.66 2.39
N ARG A 186 -10.18 1.90 3.57
CA ARG A 186 -9.89 0.88 4.56
C ARG A 186 -10.47 1.27 5.91
N ALA A 187 -10.99 0.28 6.63
CA ALA A 187 -11.40 0.44 8.03
C ALA A 187 -10.95 -0.78 8.82
N ASN A 188 -10.40 -0.56 10.02
CA ASN A 188 -9.98 -1.60 10.94
C ASN A 188 -10.56 -1.32 12.33
N THR A 189 -11.36 -2.26 12.84
CA THR A 189 -12.03 -2.10 14.14
C THR A 189 -11.11 -2.33 15.33
N GLY A 190 -10.01 -3.08 15.17
CA GLY A 190 -9.03 -3.35 16.23
C GLY A 190 -8.33 -2.09 16.72
N ALA A 191 -7.80 -1.29 15.80
CA ALA A 191 -7.16 0.00 16.07
C ALA A 191 -8.10 1.20 15.84
N ARG A 192 -9.37 0.97 15.55
CA ARG A 192 -10.32 2.03 15.14
C ARG A 192 -9.76 2.91 14.02
N GLU A 193 -9.14 2.25 13.05
CA GLU A 193 -8.50 2.89 11.92
C GLU A 193 -9.52 3.19 10.83
N GLY A 194 -9.40 4.37 10.23
CA GLY A 194 -10.01 4.75 8.96
C GLY A 194 -8.93 5.32 8.05
N ALA A 195 -8.79 4.77 6.87
CA ALA A 195 -7.80 5.23 5.90
C ALA A 195 -8.39 5.29 4.50
N GLY A 196 -7.88 6.21 3.69
CA GLY A 196 -8.21 6.33 2.29
C GLY A 196 -6.99 6.76 1.49
N ALA A 197 -6.82 6.16 0.31
CA ALA A 197 -5.77 6.52 -0.63
C ALA A 197 -6.34 6.63 -2.03
N PHE A 198 -5.72 7.46 -2.85
CA PHE A 198 -5.98 7.53 -4.27
C PHE A 198 -4.69 7.76 -5.04
N SER A 199 -4.64 7.27 -6.26
CA SER A 199 -3.60 7.59 -7.24
C SER A 199 -4.25 7.82 -8.60
N LEU A 200 -3.71 8.76 -9.36
CA LEU A 200 -4.14 9.08 -10.71
C LEU A 200 -2.92 9.43 -11.56
N THR A 201 -2.74 8.70 -12.64
CA THR A 201 -1.73 9.00 -13.66
C THR A 201 -2.45 9.38 -14.94
N GLY A 202 -2.05 10.46 -15.57
CA GLY A 202 -2.56 10.88 -16.86
C GLY A 202 -1.45 11.41 -17.73
N GLY A 203 -1.61 11.32 -19.07
CA GLY A 203 -0.59 11.84 -19.96
C GLY A 203 -1.01 11.87 -21.42
N ALA A 204 -0.27 12.66 -22.19
CA ALA A 204 -0.41 12.77 -23.64
C ALA A 204 0.91 13.18 -24.28
N GLY A 205 1.22 12.67 -25.46
CA GLY A 205 2.44 12.99 -26.19
C GLY A 205 3.70 12.53 -25.44
N HIS A 206 4.44 13.45 -24.88
CA HIS A 206 5.68 13.18 -24.14
C HIS A 206 5.58 13.56 -22.64
N LEU A 207 4.39 13.93 -22.18
CA LEU A 207 4.18 14.35 -20.80
C LEU A 207 3.26 13.34 -20.10
N ALA A 208 3.70 12.87 -18.95
CA ALA A 208 2.88 12.14 -17.98
C ALA A 208 2.88 12.89 -16.64
N VAL A 209 1.74 12.91 -15.97
CA VAL A 209 1.56 13.52 -14.65
C VAL A 209 0.95 12.49 -13.72
N HIS A 210 1.52 12.36 -12.54
CA HIS A 210 1.00 11.51 -11.46
C HIS A 210 0.60 12.36 -10.26
N VAL A 211 -0.54 12.04 -9.67
CA VAL A 211 -1.02 12.68 -8.44
C VAL A 211 -1.51 11.57 -7.52
N GLU A 212 -1.08 11.59 -6.29
CA GLU A 212 -1.49 10.64 -5.27
C GLU A 212 -1.78 11.34 -3.95
N GLY A 213 -2.54 10.69 -3.09
CA GLY A 213 -2.81 11.18 -1.75
C GLY A 213 -3.28 10.07 -0.84
N VAL A 214 -2.93 10.20 0.43
CA VAL A 214 -3.35 9.31 1.50
C VAL A 214 -3.81 10.13 2.70
N ALA A 215 -4.85 9.66 3.35
CA ALA A 215 -5.30 10.18 4.63
C ALA A 215 -5.59 8.98 5.54
N ARG A 216 -5.09 9.03 6.79
CA ARG A 216 -5.28 7.98 7.77
C ARG A 216 -5.52 8.57 9.15
N ASP A 217 -6.48 8.00 9.85
CA ASP A 217 -6.74 8.25 11.27
C ASP A 217 -6.72 6.90 12.01
N VAL A 218 -5.87 6.79 13.02
CA VAL A 218 -5.64 5.53 13.75
C VAL A 218 -5.78 5.82 15.24
N GLY A 219 -6.65 5.08 15.91
CA GLY A 219 -6.80 5.12 17.36
C GLY A 219 -5.88 4.13 18.06
N ASP A 220 -6.00 4.09 19.39
CA ASP A 220 -5.26 3.14 20.22
C ASP A 220 -5.76 1.70 20.04
N TYR A 221 -4.86 0.75 20.15
CA TYR A 221 -5.20 -0.67 20.17
C TYR A 221 -6.06 -1.01 21.39
N ARG A 222 -7.03 -1.91 21.16
CA ARG A 222 -7.77 -2.52 22.25
C ARG A 222 -7.03 -3.76 22.74
N VAL A 223 -6.58 -3.72 23.97
CA VAL A 223 -6.04 -4.91 24.65
C VAL A 223 -7.18 -5.66 25.33
N GLY A 224 -7.14 -7.00 25.27
CA GLY A 224 -8.05 -7.86 26.02
C GLY A 224 -7.85 -7.63 27.52
N LYS A 225 -8.96 -7.77 28.27
CA LYS A 225 -8.93 -7.78 29.75
C LYS A 225 -8.56 -9.16 30.25
#